data_384dbf5505bfb1d0d75a4ad3e97ee813
#
_entry.id   384dbf5505bfb1d0d75a4ad3e97ee813
#
_cell.length_a   1.000
_cell.length_b   1.000
_cell.length_c   1.000
_cell.angle_alpha   90.00
_cell.angle_beta   90.00
_cell.angle_gamma   90.00
#
_symmetry.space_group_name_H-M   'P 1'
#
loop_
_entity.id
_entity.type
_entity.pdbx_description
1 polymer ?
#
loop_
_entity_poly.entity_id
_entity_poly.type
_entity_poly.pdbx_seq_one_letter_code
_entity_poly.pdbx_strand_id
1 'polypeptide(L)'
;MFGSTRPQTSAIGQAGGVLLTRTVTATGLDRFLSSALAGWRKPLAIHDPGKIITDLALSLALGGDCLADLAVLRAEPGVYGRVASDPTVSRAITTLAADVPAALKAIDTARAAARHQAWKLAADHAPDHGTDAKHPLIWSAGCFSDW
;
A
#
# COMPACT_ATOMS: atom_id res chain seq x y z
N MET A 1 37.52 21.56 3.29
CA MET A 1 36.44 21.52 4.29
C MET A 1 35.11 21.63 3.55
N PHE A 2 34.60 20.52 3.04
CA PHE A 2 33.31 20.49 2.28
C PHE A 2 32.19 20.09 3.22
N GLY A 3 31.35 21.06 3.59
CA GLY A 3 30.13 20.81 4.36
C GLY A 3 29.15 19.99 3.54
N SER A 4 28.91 18.76 3.97
CA SER A 4 27.85 17.91 3.43
C SER A 4 26.49 18.46 3.86
N THR A 5 25.88 19.25 3.01
CA THR A 5 24.49 19.68 3.18
C THR A 5 23.63 18.47 2.86
N ARG A 6 23.21 17.72 3.89
CA ARG A 6 22.12 16.74 3.72
C ARG A 6 20.88 17.50 3.29
N PRO A 7 20.25 17.15 2.17
CA PRO A 7 19.10 17.88 1.69
C PRO A 7 17.91 17.72 2.66
N GLN A 8 17.24 18.83 2.94
CA GLN A 8 16.04 18.90 3.79
C GLN A 8 14.84 18.08 3.25
N THR A 9 14.95 17.53 2.05
CA THR A 9 14.01 16.56 1.44
C THR A 9 13.76 15.32 2.33
N SER A 10 14.70 14.94 3.17
CA SER A 10 14.59 13.80 4.08
C SER A 10 13.48 13.99 5.16
N ALA A 11 13.39 15.19 5.74
CA ALA A 11 12.42 15.44 6.83
C ALA A 11 10.97 15.49 6.33
N ILE A 12 10.74 16.07 5.15
CA ILE A 12 9.40 16.13 4.54
C ILE A 12 8.96 14.74 4.09
N GLY A 13 9.85 13.95 3.51
CA GLY A 13 9.59 12.57 3.12
C GLY A 13 9.26 11.68 4.32
N GLN A 14 9.94 11.85 5.45
CA GLN A 14 9.68 11.11 6.68
C GLN A 14 8.30 11.45 7.28
N ALA A 15 7.92 12.74 7.32
CA ALA A 15 6.60 13.16 7.79
C ALA A 15 5.47 12.56 6.93
N GLY A 16 5.64 12.59 5.60
CA GLY A 16 4.72 11.96 4.66
C GLY A 16 4.60 10.45 4.87
N GLY A 17 5.73 9.77 5.08
CA GLY A 17 5.77 8.34 5.35
C GLY A 17 5.05 7.93 6.64
N VAL A 18 5.24 8.68 7.72
CA VAL A 18 4.51 8.47 8.98
C VAL A 18 3.01 8.64 8.78
N LEU A 19 2.60 9.67 8.04
CA LEU A 19 1.19 9.94 7.78
C LEU A 19 0.55 8.82 6.96
N LEU A 20 1.22 8.36 5.90
CA LEU A 20 0.77 7.24 5.08
C LEU A 20 0.66 5.94 5.89
N THR A 21 1.66 5.63 6.71
CA THR A 21 1.64 4.44 7.57
C THR A 21 0.47 4.49 8.57
N ARG A 22 0.23 5.65 9.18
CA ARG A 22 -0.93 5.86 10.08
C ARG A 22 -2.25 5.69 9.33
N THR A 23 -2.36 6.20 8.12
CA THR A 23 -3.55 6.04 7.27
C THR A 23 -3.80 4.57 6.93
N VAL A 24 -2.77 3.83 6.55
CA VAL A 24 -2.84 2.38 6.30
C VAL A 24 -3.37 1.64 7.53
N THR A 25 -2.84 1.94 8.72
CA THR A 25 -3.27 1.30 9.97
C THR A 25 -4.70 1.72 10.35
N ALA A 26 -5.04 2.99 10.25
CA ALA A 26 -6.37 3.51 10.61
C ALA A 26 -7.47 2.93 9.72
N THR A 27 -7.21 2.81 8.41
CA THR A 27 -8.14 2.21 7.46
C THR A 27 -8.14 0.69 7.49
N GLY A 28 -7.15 0.08 8.15
CA GLY A 28 -6.98 -1.37 8.24
C GLY A 28 -6.52 -2.03 6.94
N LEU A 29 -6.00 -1.26 5.99
CA LEU A 29 -5.54 -1.79 4.69
C LEU A 29 -4.49 -2.90 4.85
N ASP A 30 -3.57 -2.75 5.80
CA ASP A 30 -2.57 -3.75 6.16
C ASP A 30 -3.21 -5.09 6.54
N ARG A 31 -4.20 -5.05 7.41
CA ARG A 31 -4.91 -6.25 7.90
C ARG A 31 -5.76 -6.89 6.81
N PHE A 32 -6.44 -6.07 6.02
CA PHE A 32 -7.25 -6.57 4.91
C PHE A 32 -6.40 -7.23 3.84
N LEU A 33 -5.24 -6.65 3.49
CA LEU A 33 -4.29 -7.26 2.56
C LEU A 33 -3.69 -8.55 3.11
N SER A 34 -3.28 -8.56 4.39
CA SER A 34 -2.76 -9.77 5.05
C SER A 34 -3.78 -10.91 5.01
N SER A 35 -5.04 -10.61 5.31
CA SER A 35 -6.12 -11.60 5.29
C SER A 35 -6.42 -12.08 3.87
N ALA A 36 -6.55 -11.16 2.90
CA ALA A 36 -6.91 -11.50 1.53
C ALA A 36 -5.80 -12.30 0.81
N LEU A 37 -4.53 -12.03 1.14
CA LEU A 37 -3.39 -12.69 0.53
C LEU A 37 -2.84 -13.87 1.37
N ALA A 38 -3.53 -14.28 2.43
CA ALA A 38 -3.09 -15.35 3.30
C ALA A 38 -2.86 -16.69 2.56
N GLY A 39 -3.65 -16.97 1.52
CA GLY A 39 -3.50 -18.18 0.69
C GLY A 39 -2.16 -18.31 -0.05
N TRP A 40 -1.49 -17.17 -0.31
CA TRP A 40 -0.16 -17.15 -0.94
C TRP A 40 1.00 -17.18 0.05
N ARG A 41 0.69 -17.16 1.36
CA ARG A 41 1.71 -17.23 2.39
C ARG A 41 2.22 -18.66 2.52
N LYS A 42 3.52 -18.87 2.28
CA LYS A 42 4.15 -20.17 2.47
C LYS A 42 4.23 -20.52 3.95
N PRO A 43 4.12 -21.82 4.33
CA PRO A 43 4.40 -22.27 5.69
C PRO A 43 5.77 -21.75 6.15
N LEU A 44 5.85 -21.31 7.39
CA LEU A 44 7.08 -20.75 8.00
C LEU A 44 7.62 -19.46 7.33
N ALA A 45 6.85 -18.81 6.46
CA ALA A 45 7.27 -17.52 5.88
C ALA A 45 7.35 -16.45 6.97
N ILE A 46 8.51 -15.80 7.07
CA ILE A 46 8.76 -14.70 8.01
C ILE A 46 7.98 -13.45 7.58
N HIS A 47 7.90 -13.23 6.26
CA HIS A 47 7.22 -12.06 5.69
C HIS A 47 5.83 -12.45 5.17
N ASP A 48 4.87 -11.63 5.52
CA ASP A 48 3.49 -11.74 5.06
C ASP A 48 3.33 -11.08 3.66
N PRO A 49 2.69 -11.76 2.68
CA PRO A 49 2.46 -11.18 1.36
C PRO A 49 1.69 -9.86 1.39
N GLY A 50 0.71 -9.72 2.28
CA GLY A 50 -0.05 -8.47 2.44
C GLY A 50 0.84 -7.32 2.92
N LYS A 51 1.77 -7.60 3.85
CA LYS A 51 2.76 -6.61 4.29
C LYS A 51 3.70 -6.21 3.16
N ILE A 52 4.14 -7.17 2.33
CA ILE A 52 5.01 -6.89 1.17
C ILE A 52 4.30 -5.96 0.18
N ILE A 53 3.03 -6.22 -0.13
CA ILE A 53 2.24 -5.36 -1.02
C ILE A 53 2.02 -3.97 -0.41
N THR A 54 1.79 -3.89 0.91
CA THR A 54 1.69 -2.61 1.62
C THR A 54 2.98 -1.81 1.53
N ASP A 55 4.15 -2.46 1.74
CA ASP A 55 5.45 -1.79 1.65
C ASP A 55 5.75 -1.29 0.24
N LEU A 56 5.41 -2.07 -0.79
CA LEU A 56 5.50 -1.64 -2.18
C LEU A 56 4.63 -0.42 -2.45
N ALA A 57 3.38 -0.42 -1.99
CA ALA A 57 2.48 0.71 -2.15
C ALA A 57 2.99 1.97 -1.44
N LEU A 58 3.55 1.83 -0.23
CA LEU A 58 4.18 2.93 0.49
C LEU A 58 5.42 3.45 -0.24
N SER A 59 6.28 2.57 -0.76
CA SER A 59 7.45 2.96 -1.54
C SER A 59 7.06 3.77 -2.77
N LEU A 60 6.08 3.30 -3.55
CA LEU A 60 5.55 4.02 -4.71
C LEU A 60 4.95 5.37 -4.33
N ALA A 61 4.18 5.44 -3.24
CA ALA A 61 3.57 6.69 -2.77
C ALA A 61 4.62 7.72 -2.30
N LEU A 62 5.81 7.27 -1.90
CA LEU A 62 6.95 8.10 -1.51
C LEU A 62 7.87 8.44 -2.69
N GLY A 63 7.51 8.05 -3.91
CA GLY A 63 8.25 8.35 -5.13
C GLY A 63 9.26 7.29 -5.54
N GLY A 64 9.24 6.10 -4.94
CA GLY A 64 10.03 4.96 -5.40
C GLY A 64 9.47 4.40 -6.71
N ASP A 65 10.34 3.89 -7.57
CA ASP A 65 10.00 3.33 -8.87
C ASP A 65 10.58 1.92 -9.11
N CYS A 66 11.45 1.46 -8.22
CA CYS A 66 12.06 0.14 -8.30
C CYS A 66 12.13 -0.58 -6.95
N LEU A 67 12.44 -1.88 -6.96
CA LEU A 67 12.52 -2.68 -5.73
C LEU A 67 13.64 -2.19 -4.77
N ALA A 68 14.72 -1.63 -5.33
CA ALA A 68 15.83 -1.10 -4.53
C ALA A 68 15.38 0.06 -3.62
N ASP A 69 14.34 0.81 -4.01
CA ASP A 69 13.81 1.94 -3.23
C ASP A 69 13.16 1.52 -1.92
N LEU A 70 12.80 0.25 -1.78
CA LEU A 70 12.41 -0.32 -0.48
C LEU A 70 13.51 -0.19 0.58
N ALA A 71 14.75 0.08 0.18
CA ALA A 71 15.83 0.38 1.11
C ALA A 71 15.53 1.60 1.99
N VAL A 72 14.79 2.57 1.47
CA VAL A 72 14.35 3.76 2.23
C VAL A 72 13.44 3.35 3.38
N LEU A 73 12.50 2.44 3.13
CA LEU A 73 11.61 1.93 4.16
C LEU A 73 12.38 1.06 5.17
N ARG A 74 13.33 0.24 4.69
CA ARG A 74 14.18 -0.60 5.56
C ARG A 74 15.07 0.21 6.50
N ALA A 75 15.44 1.43 6.10
CA ALA A 75 16.25 2.32 6.92
C ALA A 75 15.51 2.86 8.15
N GLU A 76 14.17 2.83 8.14
CA GLU A 76 13.31 3.39 9.19
C GLU A 76 12.38 2.34 9.82
N PRO A 77 12.94 1.31 10.49
CA PRO A 77 12.14 0.21 11.03
C PRO A 77 11.17 0.66 12.15
N GLY A 78 11.42 1.79 12.78
CA GLY A 78 10.52 2.40 13.77
C GLY A 78 9.21 2.92 13.15
N VAL A 79 9.20 3.22 11.85
CA VAL A 79 8.03 3.70 11.12
C VAL A 79 7.35 2.57 10.36
N TYR A 80 8.13 1.79 9.60
CA TYR A 80 7.60 0.80 8.65
C TYR A 80 7.67 -0.64 9.17
N GLY A 81 8.30 -0.87 10.32
CA GLY A 81 8.51 -2.21 10.85
C GLY A 81 9.51 -2.99 10.01
N ARG A 82 9.37 -4.32 10.03
CA ARG A 82 10.25 -5.21 9.26
C ARG A 82 9.84 -5.24 7.79
N VAL A 83 10.65 -4.66 6.93
CA VAL A 83 10.49 -4.64 5.47
C VAL A 83 11.30 -5.78 4.85
N ALA A 84 10.72 -6.48 3.86
CA ALA A 84 11.35 -7.61 3.20
C ALA A 84 12.53 -7.17 2.31
N SER A 85 13.51 -8.07 2.11
CA SER A 85 14.60 -7.86 1.16
C SER A 85 14.12 -7.98 -0.28
N ASP A 86 14.81 -7.34 -1.22
CA ASP A 86 14.45 -7.33 -2.65
C ASP A 86 14.25 -8.75 -3.22
N PRO A 87 15.11 -9.74 -2.93
CA PRO A 87 14.87 -11.12 -3.39
C PRO A 87 13.59 -11.74 -2.79
N THR A 88 13.22 -11.36 -1.57
CA THR A 88 12.00 -11.85 -0.92
C THR A 88 10.77 -11.22 -1.57
N VAL A 89 10.81 -9.92 -1.85
CA VAL A 89 9.76 -9.20 -2.57
C VAL A 89 9.57 -9.76 -3.97
N SER A 90 10.66 -9.95 -4.73
CA SER A 90 10.62 -10.54 -6.07
C SER A 90 9.96 -11.92 -6.07
N ARG A 91 10.32 -12.79 -5.12
CA ARG A 91 9.69 -14.12 -4.98
C ARG A 91 8.20 -14.02 -4.63
N ALA A 92 7.80 -13.07 -3.80
CA ALA A 92 6.40 -12.85 -3.47
C ALA A 92 5.61 -12.41 -4.70
N ILE A 93 6.13 -11.48 -5.47
CA ILE A 93 5.53 -11.04 -6.75
C ILE A 93 5.38 -12.22 -7.71
N THR A 94 6.44 -13.04 -7.91
CA THR A 94 6.39 -14.23 -8.76
C THR A 94 5.33 -15.23 -8.28
N THR A 95 5.17 -15.39 -6.96
CA THR A 95 4.16 -16.28 -6.39
C THR A 95 2.74 -15.78 -6.64
N LEU A 96 2.51 -14.46 -6.52
CA LEU A 96 1.23 -13.83 -6.86
C LEU A 96 0.94 -13.88 -8.36
N ALA A 97 1.97 -13.70 -9.19
CA ALA A 97 1.87 -13.77 -10.64
C ALA A 97 1.54 -15.16 -11.20
N ALA A 98 1.64 -16.20 -10.39
CA ALA A 98 1.20 -17.54 -10.80
C ALA A 98 -0.33 -17.64 -10.96
N ASP A 99 -1.10 -16.76 -10.28
CA ASP A 99 -2.54 -16.65 -10.45
C ASP A 99 -2.94 -15.17 -10.34
N VAL A 100 -2.68 -14.44 -11.41
CA VAL A 100 -2.93 -12.98 -11.48
C VAL A 100 -4.39 -12.62 -11.22
N PRO A 101 -5.39 -13.28 -11.83
CA PRO A 101 -6.79 -12.92 -11.61
C PRO A 101 -7.20 -13.04 -10.14
N ALA A 102 -6.81 -14.13 -9.48
CA ALA A 102 -7.13 -14.34 -8.07
C ALA A 102 -6.40 -13.34 -7.17
N ALA A 103 -5.11 -13.06 -7.44
CA ALA A 103 -4.32 -12.11 -6.68
C ALA A 103 -4.87 -10.68 -6.79
N LEU A 104 -5.21 -10.23 -8.00
CA LEU A 104 -5.82 -8.91 -8.21
C LEU A 104 -7.18 -8.80 -7.53
N LYS A 105 -8.04 -9.81 -7.64
CA LYS A 105 -9.33 -9.85 -6.96
C LYS A 105 -9.16 -9.74 -5.43
N ALA A 106 -8.20 -10.44 -4.86
CA ALA A 106 -7.90 -10.37 -3.43
C ALA A 106 -7.45 -8.96 -3.00
N ILE A 107 -6.56 -8.35 -3.76
CA ILE A 107 -6.08 -6.98 -3.53
C ILE A 107 -7.24 -5.98 -3.63
N ASP A 108 -8.08 -6.08 -4.65
CA ASP A 108 -9.21 -5.18 -4.85
C ASP A 108 -10.25 -5.32 -3.73
N THR A 109 -10.50 -6.53 -3.26
CA THR A 109 -11.37 -6.79 -2.11
C THR A 109 -10.82 -6.11 -0.85
N ALA A 110 -9.54 -6.23 -0.58
CA ALA A 110 -8.87 -5.58 0.54
C ALA A 110 -8.94 -4.05 0.45
N ARG A 111 -8.70 -3.49 -0.75
CA ARG A 111 -8.80 -2.05 -1.01
C ARG A 111 -10.24 -1.54 -0.83
N ALA A 112 -11.23 -2.29 -1.28
CA ALA A 112 -12.64 -1.94 -1.11
C ALA A 112 -13.02 -1.90 0.38
N ALA A 113 -12.59 -2.88 1.17
CA ALA A 113 -12.81 -2.92 2.61
C ALA A 113 -12.14 -1.74 3.35
N ALA A 114 -10.89 -1.43 3.00
CA ALA A 114 -10.17 -0.30 3.57
C ALA A 114 -10.83 1.05 3.21
N ARG A 115 -11.29 1.21 1.97
CA ARG A 115 -12.03 2.40 1.54
C ARG A 115 -13.35 2.54 2.29
N HIS A 116 -14.10 1.46 2.48
CA HIS A 116 -15.31 1.49 3.29
C HIS A 116 -15.02 1.91 4.74
N GLN A 117 -13.93 1.42 5.33
CA GLN A 117 -13.50 1.84 6.65
C GLN A 117 -13.09 3.33 6.69
N ALA A 118 -12.41 3.81 5.65
CA ALA A 118 -12.05 5.23 5.54
C ALA A 118 -13.31 6.12 5.53
N TRP A 119 -14.36 5.75 4.79
CA TRP A 119 -15.62 6.48 4.77
C TRP A 119 -16.31 6.48 6.13
N LYS A 120 -16.29 5.37 6.85
CA LYS A 120 -16.81 5.32 8.23
C LYS A 120 -16.05 6.25 9.18
N LEU A 121 -14.74 6.33 9.03
CA LEU A 121 -13.91 7.21 9.86
C LEU A 121 -14.10 8.68 9.50
N ALA A 122 -14.37 9.00 8.23
CA ALA A 122 -14.65 10.34 7.77
C ALA A 122 -16.01 10.86 8.28
N ALA A 123 -16.98 9.96 8.51
CA ALA A 123 -18.33 10.28 8.98
C ALA A 123 -18.93 11.49 8.22
N ASP A 124 -19.32 12.55 8.93
CA ASP A 124 -19.90 13.77 8.36
C ASP A 124 -18.92 14.59 7.49
N HIS A 125 -17.62 14.28 7.54
CA HIS A 125 -16.59 14.87 6.68
C HIS A 125 -16.34 14.04 5.42
N ALA A 126 -17.06 12.92 5.25
CA ALA A 126 -16.99 12.16 4.01
C ALA A 126 -17.44 13.08 2.85
N PRO A 127 -16.72 13.05 1.69
CA PRO A 127 -17.21 13.77 0.52
C PRO A 127 -18.65 13.33 0.26
N ASP A 128 -19.54 14.31 0.21
CA ASP A 128 -20.93 14.06 -0.12
C ASP A 128 -20.94 13.31 -1.46
N HIS A 129 -21.44 12.10 -1.46
CA HIS A 129 -21.74 11.39 -2.69
C HIS A 129 -22.98 12.02 -3.27
N GLY A 130 -22.79 13.28 -3.74
CA GLY A 130 -23.84 14.16 -4.18
C GLY A 130 -25.04 13.36 -4.70
N THR A 131 -26.16 13.52 -4.05
CA THR A 131 -27.46 13.05 -4.51
C THR A 131 -27.85 13.69 -5.85
N ASP A 132 -26.94 14.45 -6.46
CA ASP A 132 -27.06 14.93 -7.82
C ASP A 132 -26.79 13.78 -8.80
N ALA A 133 -27.89 13.12 -9.17
CA ALA A 133 -27.95 12.09 -10.21
C ALA A 133 -27.43 12.53 -11.59
N LYS A 134 -26.81 13.71 -11.71
CA LYS A 134 -26.30 14.29 -12.95
C LYS A 134 -24.80 14.12 -13.18
N HIS A 135 -24.04 13.69 -12.18
CA HIS A 135 -22.62 13.34 -12.34
C HIS A 135 -22.36 12.00 -11.66
N PRO A 136 -22.52 10.87 -12.36
CA PRO A 136 -21.96 9.62 -11.86
C PRO A 136 -20.46 9.85 -11.72
N LEU A 137 -19.96 9.83 -10.47
CA LEU A 137 -18.55 9.86 -10.21
C LEU A 137 -17.89 8.75 -11.04
N ILE A 138 -16.92 9.12 -11.87
CA ILE A 138 -16.15 8.32 -12.83
C ILE A 138 -15.26 7.26 -12.11
N TRP A 139 -15.71 6.75 -10.99
CA TRP A 139 -15.04 5.71 -10.20
C TRP A 139 -15.90 4.44 -10.08
N SER A 140 -16.87 4.26 -10.97
CA SER A 140 -17.45 2.94 -11.16
C SER A 140 -16.39 2.03 -11.80
N ALA A 141 -16.33 0.80 -11.35
CA ALA A 141 -15.36 -0.25 -11.62
C ALA A 141 -15.16 -0.64 -13.11
N GLY A 142 -15.17 0.31 -14.03
CA GLY A 142 -15.11 0.12 -15.47
C GLY A 142 -13.86 0.67 -16.19
N CYS A 143 -12.92 1.28 -15.48
CA CYS A 143 -11.80 1.95 -16.16
C CYS A 143 -10.52 1.10 -16.33
N PHE A 144 -10.61 -0.23 -16.17
CA PHE A 144 -9.48 -1.13 -16.36
C PHE A 144 -9.77 -2.27 -17.34
N SER A 145 -10.68 -2.07 -18.31
CA SER A 145 -11.00 -3.10 -19.31
C SER A 145 -10.24 -2.95 -20.64
N ASP A 146 -9.46 -1.89 -20.84
CA ASP A 146 -8.78 -1.65 -22.12
C ASP A 146 -7.31 -1.25 -21.90
N TRP A 147 -6.51 -2.21 -21.45
CA TRP A 147 -5.05 -2.23 -21.67
C TRP A 147 -4.58 -3.68 -21.76
#